data_8957b18a44b1065529b5b8ec71431cca
#
_entry.id   8957b18a44b1065529b5b8ec71431cca
#
_cell.length_a   1.000
_cell.length_b   1.000
_cell.length_c   1.000
_cell.angle_alpha   90.00
_cell.angle_beta   90.00
_cell.angle_gamma   90.00
#
_symmetry.space_group_name_H-M   'P 1'
#
loop_
_entity.id
_entity.type
_entity.pdbx_description
1 polymer ?
#
loop_
_entity_poly.entity_id
_entity_poly.type
_entity_poly.pdbx_seq_one_letter_code
_entity_poly.pdbx_strand_id
1 'polypeptide(L)'
;MAVLIWVVEGSWPACVDAAGRLGWSGDRVMLIYVREAEVTAAVAGAYAGLFGRGRSARDPSQRLTEASISVAEELLDAAEARLGRPAQRLIRTGRIEREVVAAATGVDVLIVARDGDLSRLGPRSLGRHTRFVVDHARARCCWCGRGSRLPSSRSSRHLDRPPGQRKPSRR
;
A
#
# COMPACT_ATOMS: atom_id res chain seq x y z
N MET A 1 11.03 6.85 -15.69
CA MET A 1 11.10 5.91 -14.54
C MET A 1 9.75 5.23 -14.39
N ALA A 2 9.67 3.97 -13.94
CA ALA A 2 8.42 3.24 -13.72
C ALA A 2 8.20 3.06 -12.22
N VAL A 3 7.01 3.43 -11.76
CA VAL A 3 6.64 3.40 -10.35
C VAL A 3 5.42 2.50 -10.18
N LEU A 4 5.51 1.54 -9.26
CA LEU A 4 4.40 0.67 -8.88
C LEU A 4 3.96 1.01 -7.46
N ILE A 5 2.68 1.28 -7.29
CA ILE A 5 2.07 1.54 -5.99
C ILE A 5 1.19 0.34 -5.63
N TRP A 6 1.52 -0.32 -4.54
CA TRP A 6 0.69 -1.41 -4.04
C TRP A 6 -0.47 -0.85 -3.21
N VAL A 7 -1.68 -1.03 -3.75
CA VAL A 7 -2.94 -0.58 -3.16
C VAL A 7 -3.47 -1.68 -2.26
N VAL A 8 -3.52 -1.42 -0.96
CA VAL A 8 -4.08 -2.33 0.06
C VAL A 8 -5.10 -1.55 0.87
N GLU A 9 -6.26 -2.16 1.13
CA GLU A 9 -7.31 -1.56 1.93
C GLU A 9 -6.78 -1.02 3.27
N GLY A 10 -7.22 0.16 3.65
CA GLY A 10 -6.81 0.84 4.89
C GLY A 10 -5.42 1.47 4.91
N SER A 11 -4.54 1.19 3.93
CA SER A 11 -3.18 1.73 3.90
C SER A 11 -2.79 2.45 2.60
N TRP A 12 -3.52 2.23 1.52
CA TRP A 12 -3.24 2.80 0.20
C TRP A 12 -3.13 4.34 0.17
N PRO A 13 -3.89 5.12 0.98
CA PRO A 13 -3.78 6.58 0.91
C PRO A 13 -2.39 7.09 1.23
N ALA A 14 -1.70 6.46 2.19
CA ALA A 14 -0.34 6.82 2.55
C ALA A 14 0.67 6.53 1.41
N CYS A 15 0.46 5.43 0.66
CA CYS A 15 1.30 5.08 -0.48
C CYS A 15 1.12 6.07 -1.63
N VAL A 16 -0.12 6.45 -1.93
CA VAL A 16 -0.44 7.43 -2.97
C VAL A 16 0.10 8.82 -2.62
N ASP A 17 -0.08 9.26 -1.37
CA ASP A 17 0.46 10.54 -0.89
C ASP A 17 1.99 10.56 -0.95
N ALA A 18 2.65 9.45 -0.66
CA ALA A 18 4.10 9.34 -0.79
C ALA A 18 4.53 9.43 -2.26
N ALA A 19 3.81 8.76 -3.15
CA ALA A 19 4.03 8.87 -4.58
C ALA A 19 3.93 10.32 -5.07
N GLY A 20 2.87 11.03 -4.68
CA GLY A 20 2.66 12.43 -5.05
C GLY A 20 3.78 13.36 -4.58
N ARG A 21 4.34 13.10 -3.39
CA ARG A 21 5.44 13.91 -2.83
C ARG A 21 6.80 13.71 -3.50
N LEU A 22 7.02 12.56 -4.12
CA LEU A 22 8.29 12.26 -4.77
C LEU A 22 8.46 12.96 -6.13
N GLY A 23 7.45 13.72 -6.57
CA GLY A 23 7.56 14.67 -7.69
C GLY A 23 7.94 14.03 -9.04
N TRP A 24 7.57 12.79 -9.27
CA TRP A 24 7.90 12.07 -10.50
C TRP A 24 7.07 12.55 -11.69
N SER A 25 7.47 13.68 -12.25
CA SER A 25 6.86 14.21 -13.47
C SER A 25 7.31 13.40 -14.70
N GLY A 26 6.34 12.95 -15.51
CA GLY A 26 6.62 12.22 -16.76
C GLY A 26 6.84 10.71 -16.60
N ASP A 27 6.83 10.18 -15.39
CA ASP A 27 7.02 8.76 -15.12
C ASP A 27 5.75 7.93 -15.34
N ARG A 28 5.93 6.66 -15.70
CA ARG A 28 4.83 5.69 -15.79
C ARG A 28 4.46 5.25 -14.37
N VAL A 29 3.24 5.58 -13.93
CA VAL A 29 2.71 5.16 -12.64
C VAL A 29 1.73 4.01 -12.86
N MET A 30 1.87 2.99 -12.02
CA MET A 30 1.00 1.82 -12.00
C MET A 30 0.44 1.62 -10.60
N LEU A 31 -0.85 1.30 -10.51
CA LEU A 31 -1.55 0.93 -9.30
C LEU A 31 -1.86 -0.56 -9.36
N ILE A 32 -1.42 -1.34 -8.40
CA ILE A 32 -1.74 -2.77 -8.32
C ILE A 32 -2.61 -3.07 -7.12
N TYR A 33 -3.70 -3.79 -7.35
CA TYR A 33 -4.51 -4.45 -6.34
C TYR A 33 -4.50 -5.96 -6.57
N VAL A 34 -4.27 -6.75 -5.53
CA VAL A 34 -4.24 -8.21 -5.63
C VAL A 34 -5.34 -8.81 -4.78
N ARG A 35 -6.21 -9.60 -5.43
CA ARG A 35 -7.25 -10.41 -4.78
C ARG A 35 -6.66 -11.77 -4.38
N GLU A 36 -6.89 -12.18 -3.16
CA GLU A 36 -6.42 -13.48 -2.68
C GLU A 36 -7.26 -14.62 -3.25
N ALA A 37 -6.63 -15.52 -3.99
CA ALA A 37 -7.31 -16.64 -4.65
C ALA A 37 -7.89 -17.65 -3.65
N GLU A 38 -7.24 -17.83 -2.50
CA GLU A 38 -7.65 -18.82 -1.49
C GLU A 38 -9.02 -18.49 -0.86
N VAL A 39 -9.31 -17.22 -0.65
CA VAL A 39 -10.62 -16.78 -0.11
C VAL A 39 -11.74 -17.11 -1.09
N THR A 40 -11.51 -16.84 -2.39
CA THR A 40 -12.50 -17.14 -3.43
C THR A 40 -12.73 -18.64 -3.60
N ALA A 41 -11.66 -19.45 -3.56
CA ALA A 41 -11.74 -20.90 -3.69
C ALA A 41 -12.37 -21.59 -2.45
N ALA A 42 -12.05 -21.13 -1.23
CA ALA A 42 -12.62 -21.66 0.00
C ALA A 42 -14.12 -21.43 0.08
N VAL A 43 -14.60 -20.26 -0.32
CA VAL A 43 -16.01 -19.94 -0.36
C VAL A 43 -16.73 -20.77 -1.44
N ALA A 44 -16.15 -20.90 -2.64
CA ALA A 44 -16.70 -21.72 -3.71
C ALA A 44 -16.77 -23.21 -3.32
N GLY A 45 -15.73 -23.73 -2.65
CA GLY A 45 -15.68 -25.11 -2.16
C GLY A 45 -16.69 -25.41 -1.06
N ALA A 46 -16.91 -24.49 -0.12
CA ALA A 46 -17.90 -24.65 0.95
C ALA A 46 -19.32 -24.72 0.40
N TYR A 47 -19.66 -23.92 -0.61
CA TYR A 47 -20.96 -23.96 -1.25
C TYR A 47 -21.18 -25.20 -2.11
N ALA A 48 -20.17 -25.66 -2.84
CA ALA A 48 -20.27 -26.87 -3.66
C ALA A 48 -20.49 -28.14 -2.82
N GLY A 49 -19.95 -28.18 -1.60
CA GLY A 49 -20.10 -29.29 -0.67
C GLY A 49 -21.48 -29.35 0.01
N LEU A 50 -22.13 -28.20 0.24
CA LEU A 50 -23.40 -28.13 1.01
C LEU A 50 -24.66 -28.29 0.16
N PHE A 51 -24.64 -27.92 -1.12
CA PHE A 51 -25.86 -27.78 -1.92
C PHE A 51 -25.96 -28.68 -3.16
N GLY A 52 -25.08 -29.65 -3.33
CA GLY A 52 -25.17 -30.61 -4.42
C GLY A 52 -25.10 -29.96 -5.82
N ARG A 53 -24.84 -30.75 -6.85
CA ARG A 53 -24.59 -30.35 -8.26
C ARG A 53 -25.81 -29.71 -8.99
N GLY A 54 -26.47 -28.75 -8.39
CA GLY A 54 -27.52 -27.96 -9.03
C GLY A 54 -26.93 -26.69 -9.65
N ARG A 55 -26.89 -26.60 -10.98
CA ARG A 55 -26.66 -25.34 -11.71
C ARG A 55 -27.81 -24.39 -11.39
N SER A 56 -27.69 -23.61 -10.34
CA SER A 56 -28.57 -22.47 -10.11
C SER A 56 -28.04 -21.28 -10.93
N ALA A 57 -28.94 -20.63 -11.68
CA ALA A 57 -28.63 -19.39 -12.44
C ALA A 57 -28.18 -18.20 -11.56
N ARG A 58 -27.91 -18.45 -10.28
CA ARG A 58 -27.42 -17.50 -9.27
C ARG A 58 -26.36 -18.18 -8.42
N ASP A 59 -25.22 -18.51 -9.05
CA ASP A 59 -24.10 -19.08 -8.32
C ASP A 59 -23.55 -18.01 -7.33
N PRO A 60 -23.59 -18.26 -6.01
CA PRO A 60 -23.08 -17.31 -5.02
C PRO A 60 -21.60 -17.00 -5.21
N SER A 61 -20.82 -17.93 -5.78
CA SER A 61 -19.40 -17.72 -6.06
C SER A 61 -19.17 -16.66 -7.13
N GLN A 62 -20.03 -16.57 -8.13
CA GLN A 62 -19.96 -15.54 -9.17
C GLN A 62 -20.25 -14.16 -8.58
N ARG A 63 -21.27 -14.04 -7.73
CA ARG A 63 -21.61 -12.77 -7.05
C ARG A 63 -20.48 -12.28 -6.16
N LEU A 64 -19.84 -13.18 -5.42
CA LEU A 64 -18.68 -12.83 -4.60
C LEU A 64 -17.49 -12.40 -5.44
N THR A 65 -17.29 -13.05 -6.58
CA THR A 65 -16.24 -12.65 -7.53
C THR A 65 -16.52 -11.28 -8.12
N GLU A 66 -17.75 -11.03 -8.58
CA GLU A 66 -18.18 -9.72 -9.09
C GLU A 66 -18.07 -8.63 -8.04
N ALA A 67 -18.53 -8.86 -6.81
CA ALA A 67 -18.42 -7.92 -5.71
C ALA A 67 -16.94 -7.61 -5.38
N SER A 68 -16.06 -8.62 -5.40
CA SER A 68 -14.64 -8.42 -5.13
C SER A 68 -13.93 -7.67 -6.25
N ILE A 69 -14.41 -7.75 -7.49
CA ILE A 69 -13.90 -6.94 -8.61
C ILE A 69 -14.36 -5.49 -8.43
N SER A 70 -15.64 -5.25 -8.11
CA SER A 70 -16.17 -3.91 -7.87
C SER A 70 -15.39 -3.17 -6.77
N VAL A 71 -15.12 -3.85 -5.64
CA VAL A 71 -14.31 -3.27 -4.56
C VAL A 71 -12.89 -2.92 -5.04
N ALA A 72 -12.27 -3.79 -5.85
CA ALA A 72 -10.95 -3.52 -6.39
C ALA A 72 -10.94 -2.29 -7.32
N GLU A 73 -11.96 -2.18 -8.17
CA GLU A 73 -12.12 -1.04 -9.08
C GLU A 73 -12.35 0.26 -8.30
N GLU A 74 -13.25 0.26 -7.33
CA GLU A 74 -13.52 1.41 -6.46
C GLU A 74 -12.27 1.89 -5.71
N LEU A 75 -11.46 0.96 -5.19
CA LEU A 75 -10.19 1.30 -4.52
C LEU A 75 -9.17 1.91 -5.49
N LEU A 76 -9.08 1.37 -6.70
CA LEU A 76 -8.17 1.89 -7.71
C LEU A 76 -8.65 3.24 -8.25
N ASP A 77 -9.97 3.45 -8.41
CA ASP A 77 -10.55 4.74 -8.75
C ASP A 77 -10.22 5.81 -7.70
N ALA A 78 -10.43 5.48 -6.43
CA ALA A 78 -10.12 6.38 -5.33
C ALA A 78 -8.62 6.68 -5.24
N ALA A 79 -7.77 5.68 -5.50
CA ALA A 79 -6.32 5.84 -5.49
C ALA A 79 -5.85 6.74 -6.64
N GLU A 80 -6.37 6.56 -7.85
CA GLU A 80 -6.04 7.38 -9.01
C GLU A 80 -6.55 8.82 -8.85
N ALA A 81 -7.77 9.01 -8.35
CA ALA A 81 -8.33 10.33 -8.05
C ALA A 81 -7.45 11.07 -7.03
N ARG A 82 -7.00 10.37 -5.97
CA ARG A 82 -6.10 10.96 -4.97
C ARG A 82 -4.71 11.25 -5.51
N LEU A 83 -4.21 10.43 -6.43
CA LEU A 83 -2.92 10.64 -7.10
C LEU A 83 -2.94 11.93 -7.97
N GLY A 84 -4.11 12.32 -8.45
CA GLY A 84 -4.32 13.51 -9.29
C GLY A 84 -3.73 13.41 -10.69
N ARG A 85 -3.47 12.18 -11.18
CA ARG A 85 -2.92 11.92 -12.52
C ARG A 85 -3.31 10.52 -12.99
N PRO A 86 -3.36 10.29 -14.32
CA PRO A 86 -3.63 8.97 -14.87
C PRO A 86 -2.58 7.94 -14.43
N ALA A 87 -3.05 6.73 -14.11
CA ALA A 87 -2.20 5.61 -13.74
C ALA A 87 -2.68 4.33 -14.44
N GLN A 88 -1.76 3.44 -14.78
CA GLN A 88 -2.10 2.13 -15.29
C GLN A 88 -2.62 1.26 -14.12
N ARG A 89 -3.82 0.72 -14.24
CA ARG A 89 -4.44 -0.12 -13.22
C ARG A 89 -4.17 -1.59 -13.47
N LEU A 90 -3.78 -2.30 -12.45
CA LEU A 90 -3.50 -3.74 -12.48
C LEU A 90 -4.31 -4.43 -11.39
N ILE A 91 -5.29 -5.24 -11.80
CA ILE A 91 -6.00 -6.15 -10.90
C ILE A 91 -5.44 -7.55 -11.15
N ARG A 92 -4.90 -8.17 -10.11
CA ARG A 92 -4.36 -9.52 -10.15
C ARG A 92 -5.13 -10.43 -9.20
N THR A 93 -5.12 -11.73 -9.47
CA THR A 93 -5.71 -12.75 -8.58
C THR A 93 -4.68 -13.83 -8.36
N GLY A 94 -4.36 -14.10 -7.09
CA GLY A 94 -3.33 -15.08 -6.75
C GLY A 94 -2.85 -14.92 -5.31
N ARG A 95 -1.63 -15.40 -5.05
CA ARG A 95 -0.95 -15.14 -3.78
C ARG A 95 -0.41 -13.72 -3.80
N ILE A 96 -0.91 -12.92 -2.88
CA ILE A 96 -0.67 -11.47 -2.81
C ILE A 96 0.80 -11.12 -3.02
N GLU A 97 1.67 -11.71 -2.22
CA GLU A 97 3.10 -11.40 -2.25
C GLU A 97 3.79 -11.78 -3.56
N ARG A 98 3.35 -12.86 -4.20
CA ARG A 98 3.92 -13.33 -5.48
C ARG A 98 3.48 -12.45 -6.65
N GLU A 99 2.20 -12.08 -6.67
CA GLU A 99 1.65 -11.22 -7.71
C GLU A 99 2.27 -9.82 -7.67
N VAL A 100 2.51 -9.27 -6.47
CA VAL A 100 3.17 -7.97 -6.32
C VAL A 100 4.63 -8.04 -6.77
N VAL A 101 5.38 -9.07 -6.38
CA VAL A 101 6.79 -9.26 -6.82
C VAL A 101 6.87 -9.43 -8.34
N ALA A 102 5.97 -10.22 -8.93
CA ALA A 102 5.91 -10.40 -10.39
C ALA A 102 5.62 -9.07 -11.11
N ALA A 103 4.65 -8.28 -10.60
CA ALA A 103 4.33 -6.98 -11.18
C ALA A 103 5.44 -5.93 -10.99
N ALA A 104 6.28 -6.09 -9.97
CA ALA A 104 7.42 -5.21 -9.72
C ALA A 104 8.62 -5.51 -10.65
N THR A 105 8.55 -6.55 -11.48
CA THR A 105 9.60 -6.85 -12.45
C THR A 105 9.67 -5.76 -13.53
N GLY A 106 10.85 -5.16 -13.71
CA GLY A 106 11.05 -4.06 -14.66
C GLY A 106 10.52 -2.70 -14.18
N VAL A 107 10.22 -2.58 -12.89
CA VAL A 107 9.83 -1.35 -12.23
C VAL A 107 11.04 -0.78 -11.48
N ASP A 108 11.19 0.54 -11.51
CA ASP A 108 12.30 1.20 -10.81
C ASP A 108 12.03 1.38 -9.30
N VAL A 109 10.79 1.71 -8.96
CA VAL A 109 10.37 1.95 -7.56
C VAL A 109 9.05 1.26 -7.26
N LEU A 110 9.01 0.54 -6.16
CA LEU A 110 7.82 -0.06 -5.57
C LEU A 110 7.48 0.67 -4.27
N ILE A 111 6.26 1.21 -4.18
CA ILE A 111 5.74 1.86 -2.97
C ILE A 111 4.84 0.89 -2.22
N VAL A 112 5.19 0.66 -0.96
CA VAL A 112 4.47 -0.25 -0.07
C VAL A 112 4.15 0.41 1.26
N ALA A 113 3.04 0.05 1.87
CA ALA A 113 2.71 0.49 3.21
C ALA A 113 3.37 -0.40 4.27
N ARG A 114 3.70 0.20 5.42
CA ARG A 114 4.01 -0.56 6.63
C ARG A 114 2.67 -1.00 7.24
N ASP A 115 2.35 -2.26 7.08
CA ASP A 115 1.07 -2.89 7.44
C ASP A 115 1.15 -3.74 8.73
N GLY A 116 2.32 -3.81 9.34
CA GLY A 116 2.56 -4.55 10.58
C GLY A 116 2.20 -3.77 11.85
N ASP A 117 2.56 -4.34 12.98
CA ASP A 117 2.37 -3.73 14.30
C ASP A 117 3.40 -2.61 14.53
N LEU A 118 2.98 -1.37 14.37
CA LEU A 118 3.83 -0.18 14.53
C LEU A 118 4.13 0.15 16.01
N SER A 119 3.41 -0.47 16.95
CA SER A 119 3.68 -0.30 18.39
C SER A 119 4.95 -1.03 18.83
N ARG A 120 5.43 -1.96 18.02
CA ARG A 120 6.63 -2.75 18.28
C ARG A 120 7.78 -2.36 17.39
N LEU A 121 8.94 -2.13 18.00
CA LEU A 121 10.19 -1.95 17.28
C LEU A 121 10.67 -3.28 16.68
N GLY A 122 11.26 -3.22 15.47
CA GLY A 122 11.89 -4.37 14.82
C GLY A 122 11.04 -5.04 13.74
N PRO A 123 11.29 -6.33 13.45
CA PRO A 123 10.78 -7.00 12.25
C PRO A 123 9.26 -7.12 12.13
N ARG A 124 8.54 -7.01 13.24
CA ARG A 124 7.06 -7.11 13.28
C ARG A 124 6.33 -5.87 12.78
N SER A 125 7.06 -4.79 12.50
CA SER A 125 6.49 -3.56 11.91
C SER A 125 6.08 -3.72 10.44
N LEU A 126 6.49 -4.79 9.78
CA LEU A 126 6.03 -5.19 8.46
C LEU A 126 5.17 -6.43 8.58
N GLY A 127 4.01 -6.44 7.95
CA GLY A 127 3.19 -7.62 7.80
C GLY A 127 3.91 -8.69 6.97
N ARG A 128 3.41 -9.94 7.03
CA ARG A 128 4.06 -11.08 6.37
C ARG A 128 4.23 -10.90 4.87
N HIS A 129 3.19 -10.36 4.20
CA HIS A 129 3.19 -10.15 2.76
C HIS A 129 4.15 -9.04 2.36
N THR A 130 4.10 -7.89 3.07
CA THR A 130 5.01 -6.76 2.80
C THR A 130 6.46 -7.14 3.03
N ARG A 131 6.75 -7.94 4.06
CA ARG A 131 8.11 -8.45 4.28
C ARG A 131 8.57 -9.30 3.11
N PHE A 132 7.78 -10.29 2.67
CA PHE A 132 8.14 -11.13 1.53
C PHE A 132 8.40 -10.29 0.28
N VAL A 133 7.54 -9.30 0.00
CA VAL A 133 7.68 -8.41 -1.16
C VAL A 133 8.98 -7.63 -1.09
N VAL A 134 9.32 -7.07 0.06
CA VAL A 134 10.56 -6.28 0.26
C VAL A 134 11.80 -7.16 0.09
N ASP A 135 11.76 -8.40 0.57
CA ASP A 135 12.89 -9.33 0.48
C ASP A 135 13.12 -9.87 -0.96
N HIS A 136 12.07 -9.89 -1.80
CA HIS A 136 12.12 -10.54 -3.11
C HIS A 136 11.96 -9.59 -4.31
N ALA A 137 11.44 -8.38 -4.11
CA ALA A 137 11.30 -7.41 -5.19
C ALA A 137 12.67 -6.86 -5.61
N ARG A 138 12.92 -6.83 -6.92
CA ARG A 138 14.15 -6.21 -7.47
C ARG A 138 14.07 -4.69 -7.56
N ALA A 139 12.87 -4.12 -7.47
CA ALA A 139 12.63 -2.69 -7.45
C ALA A 139 13.11 -2.07 -6.14
N ARG A 140 13.45 -0.79 -6.17
CA ARG A 140 13.72 -0.02 -4.94
C ARG A 140 12.43 0.12 -4.15
N CYS A 141 12.38 -0.37 -2.91
CA CYS A 141 11.19 -0.27 -2.08
C CYS A 141 11.16 1.06 -1.32
N CYS A 142 10.09 1.82 -1.49
CA CYS A 142 9.77 3.00 -0.70
C CYS A 142 8.65 2.66 0.29
N TRP A 143 8.87 2.90 1.58
CA TRP A 143 7.94 2.50 2.63
C TRP A 143 7.17 3.70 3.18
N CYS A 144 5.86 3.57 3.26
CA CYS A 144 4.97 4.57 3.80
C CYS A 144 4.40 4.11 5.15
N GLY A 145 4.45 4.97 6.15
CA GLY A 145 3.76 4.73 7.42
C GLY A 145 2.25 4.90 7.25
N ARG A 146 1.44 4.12 7.97
CA ARG A 146 0.01 4.42 8.08
C ARG A 146 -0.15 5.80 8.70
N GLY A 147 -0.65 6.76 7.92
CA GLY A 147 -1.16 8.02 8.44
C GLY A 147 -0.21 8.85 9.31
N SER A 148 1.10 8.81 9.11
CA SER A 148 1.97 9.81 9.69
C SER A 148 1.66 11.15 9.01
N ARG A 149 0.83 11.99 9.66
CA ARG A 149 0.93 13.42 9.43
C ARG A 149 2.39 13.76 9.68
N LEU A 150 3.11 14.11 8.61
CA LEU A 150 4.39 14.77 8.81
C LEU A 150 4.13 15.96 9.73
N PRO A 151 4.89 16.14 10.80
CA PRO A 151 4.82 17.38 11.54
C PRO A 151 5.05 18.48 10.50
N SER A 152 4.05 19.36 10.35
CA SER A 152 4.18 20.58 9.58
C SER A 152 5.52 21.18 9.97
N SER A 153 6.35 21.49 8.98
CA SER A 153 7.65 22.11 9.13
C SER A 153 7.58 23.10 10.28
N ARG A 154 8.17 22.76 11.42
CA ARG A 154 8.41 23.74 12.47
C ARG A 154 9.33 24.74 11.81
N SER A 155 8.75 25.90 11.48
CA SER A 155 9.47 27.12 11.25
C SER A 155 10.64 27.12 12.24
N SER A 156 11.84 27.05 11.71
CA SER A 156 13.08 27.27 12.44
C SER A 156 13.01 28.67 13.03
N ARG A 157 12.39 28.80 14.21
CA ARG A 157 12.62 29.95 15.06
C ARG A 157 14.07 29.81 15.51
N HIS A 158 14.90 30.51 14.76
CA HIS A 158 16.23 30.89 15.16
C HIS A 158 16.14 31.42 16.58
N LEU A 159 16.73 30.68 17.50
CA LEU A 159 16.94 31.14 18.87
C LEU A 159 18.07 32.18 18.78
N ASP A 160 17.69 33.44 18.54
CA ASP A 160 18.51 34.58 18.91
C ASP A 160 18.64 34.56 20.45
N ARG A 161 19.70 33.97 20.90
CA ARG A 161 20.14 34.08 22.28
C ARG A 161 21.10 35.25 22.37
N PRO A 162 20.75 36.37 23.08
CA PRO A 162 21.66 37.49 23.22
C PRO A 162 22.90 37.06 24.00
N PRO A 163 24.09 37.53 23.60
CA PRO A 163 25.33 37.29 24.32
C PRO A 163 25.40 38.19 25.57
N GLY A 164 25.67 37.59 26.73
CA GLY A 164 26.16 38.37 27.86
C GLY A 164 25.28 38.40 29.10
N GLN A 165 25.42 37.39 29.95
CA GLN A 165 25.36 37.60 31.41
C GLN A 165 26.28 36.60 32.09
N ARG A 166 27.50 37.09 32.41
CA ARG A 166 28.41 36.46 33.37
C ARG A 166 27.83 36.60 34.74
N LYS A 167 27.65 35.50 35.48
CA LYS A 167 27.38 35.51 36.92
C LYS A 167 28.66 35.81 37.67
N PRO A 168 28.62 36.70 38.71
CA PRO A 168 29.76 36.94 39.56
C PRO A 168 29.94 35.74 40.55
N SER A 169 31.23 35.37 40.73
CA SER A 169 31.69 34.38 41.69
C SER A 169 31.46 34.92 43.12
N ARG A 170 30.82 34.13 43.96
CA ARG A 170 30.89 34.37 45.44
C ARG A 170 32.03 33.55 46.01
N ARG A 171 32.89 34.26 46.79
CA ARG A 171 33.83 33.70 47.76
C ARG A 171 33.07 33.08 48.93
#